data_ec67911f24b6940bbac5f6974fedc9e7
#
_entry.id   ec67911f24b6940bbac5f6974fedc9e7
#
_cell.length_a   1.000
_cell.length_b   1.000
_cell.length_c   1.000
_cell.angle_alpha   90.00
_cell.angle_beta   90.00
_cell.angle_gamma   90.00
#
_symmetry.space_group_name_H-M   'P 1'
#
loop_
_entity.id
_entity.type
_entity.pdbx_description
1 polymer ?
#
loop_
_entity_poly.entity_id
_entity_poly.type
_entity_poly.pdbx_seq_one_letter_code
_entity_poly.pdbx_strand_id
1 'polypeptide(L)'
;MKPALAARAAFLAALAFASAAAGQSGNNLEIIHHPNYDKSVFMPFSPAIKVKSGKLLWLAGGTALPVYHDHPHKREQVLQYLTNDLEAQIRRTMDGIMETLKAANASPKDVVHVFIFRTRPRAGDIGRASAVVNSYFAPYNHKPTTTNMAVLELGEPEQLVEIQVVAVVDN
;
A
#
# COMPACT_ATOMS: atom_id res chain seq x y z
N MET A 1 -24.08 71.35 -7.71
CA MET A 1 -24.31 69.97 -8.15
C MET A 1 -23.08 69.16 -7.82
N LYS A 2 -23.15 68.27 -6.85
CA LYS A 2 -22.03 67.37 -6.42
C LYS A 2 -22.31 65.97 -6.97
N PRO A 3 -21.34 65.23 -7.58
CA PRO A 3 -21.52 63.84 -7.90
C PRO A 3 -21.17 62.93 -6.69
N ALA A 4 -21.98 61.91 -6.53
CA ALA A 4 -21.89 60.92 -5.47
C ALA A 4 -20.71 59.94 -5.69
N LEU A 5 -19.97 59.66 -4.61
CA LEU A 5 -18.92 58.66 -4.55
C LEU A 5 -19.57 57.28 -4.35
N ALA A 6 -19.42 56.39 -5.29
CA ALA A 6 -19.81 55.00 -5.14
C ALA A 6 -18.69 54.22 -4.46
N ALA A 7 -18.96 53.74 -3.25
CA ALA A 7 -18.07 52.84 -2.52
C ALA A 7 -18.12 51.43 -3.12
N ARG A 8 -17.00 50.94 -3.63
CA ARG A 8 -16.81 49.54 -4.03
C ARG A 8 -16.39 48.75 -2.80
N ALA A 9 -17.28 47.92 -2.29
CA ALA A 9 -16.95 46.91 -1.30
C ALA A 9 -16.19 45.77 -1.98
N ALA A 10 -14.91 45.61 -1.64
CA ALA A 10 -14.11 44.45 -2.02
C ALA A 10 -14.41 43.30 -1.08
N PHE A 11 -15.08 42.27 -1.60
CA PHE A 11 -15.24 40.98 -0.88
C PHE A 11 -13.92 40.21 -1.01
N LEU A 12 -13.12 40.17 0.05
CA LEU A 12 -12.02 39.22 0.20
C LEU A 12 -12.61 37.88 0.59
N ALA A 13 -12.72 36.95 -0.36
CA ALA A 13 -12.97 35.55 -0.10
C ALA A 13 -11.68 34.94 0.45
N ALA A 14 -11.61 34.71 1.75
CA ALA A 14 -10.58 33.91 2.38
C ALA A 14 -10.80 32.44 2.01
N LEU A 15 -10.04 31.93 1.05
CA LEU A 15 -9.91 30.49 0.82
C LEU A 15 -9.15 29.90 2.02
N ALA A 16 -9.88 29.31 2.94
CA ALA A 16 -9.32 28.44 3.96
C ALA A 16 -8.85 27.15 3.26
N PHE A 17 -7.56 27.05 2.96
CA PHE A 17 -6.93 25.78 2.67
C PHE A 17 -6.99 24.94 3.93
N ALA A 18 -7.92 24.00 4.00
CA ALA A 18 -7.86 22.92 4.95
C ALA A 18 -6.60 22.10 4.59
N SER A 19 -5.50 22.39 5.27
CA SER A 19 -4.32 21.53 5.29
C SER A 19 -4.78 20.22 5.89
N ALA A 20 -5.00 19.20 5.05
CA ALA A 20 -5.10 17.84 5.52
C ALA A 20 -3.77 17.55 6.22
N ALA A 21 -3.78 17.52 7.54
CA ALA A 21 -2.66 17.08 8.33
C ALA A 21 -2.39 15.63 7.89
N ALA A 22 -1.35 15.44 7.07
CA ALA A 22 -0.78 14.13 6.84
C ALA A 22 -0.37 13.63 8.23
N GLY A 23 -1.08 12.63 8.73
CA GLY A 23 -0.83 12.05 10.04
C GLY A 23 0.66 11.72 10.16
N GLN A 24 1.29 12.24 11.20
CA GLN A 24 2.66 11.88 11.52
C GLN A 24 2.67 10.45 12.06
N SER A 25 2.80 9.46 11.21
CA SER A 25 2.99 8.05 11.60
C SER A 25 4.39 7.77 12.20
N GLY A 26 4.95 8.74 12.91
CA GLY A 26 6.36 8.70 13.30
C GLY A 26 6.71 7.88 14.55
N ASN A 27 5.77 7.60 15.46
CA ASN A 27 6.12 7.09 16.78
C ASN A 27 5.41 5.80 17.23
N ASN A 28 4.46 5.29 16.44
CA ASN A 28 3.64 4.14 16.85
C ASN A 28 4.30 2.78 16.60
N LEU A 29 5.31 2.75 15.76
CA LEU A 29 6.03 1.55 15.37
C LEU A 29 7.47 1.61 15.86
N GLU A 30 7.97 0.47 16.31
CA GLU A 30 9.37 0.28 16.71
C GLU A 30 9.93 -0.94 15.97
N ILE A 31 10.99 -0.74 15.18
CA ILE A 31 11.67 -1.86 14.53
C ILE A 31 12.55 -2.55 15.56
N ILE A 32 12.34 -3.84 15.73
CA ILE A 32 13.15 -4.68 16.62
C ILE A 32 14.18 -5.41 15.77
N HIS A 33 15.44 -5.26 16.09
CA HIS A 33 16.54 -5.97 15.46
C HIS A 33 16.94 -7.19 16.25
N HIS A 34 17.38 -8.23 15.56
CA HIS A 34 17.97 -9.42 16.17
C HIS A 34 19.32 -9.06 16.84
N PRO A 35 19.72 -9.75 17.94
CA PRO A 35 21.02 -9.49 18.59
C PRO A 35 22.23 -9.57 17.65
N ASN A 36 22.17 -10.39 16.61
CA ASN A 36 23.22 -10.53 15.59
C ASN A 36 23.01 -9.60 14.38
N TYR A 37 22.33 -8.46 14.57
CA TYR A 37 22.07 -7.51 13.49
C TYR A 37 23.37 -6.91 12.98
N ASP A 38 23.61 -7.10 11.68
CA ASP A 38 24.72 -6.51 10.95
C ASP A 38 24.18 -5.51 9.93
N LYS A 39 24.50 -4.22 10.10
CA LYS A 39 24.06 -3.14 9.22
C LYS A 39 24.62 -3.23 7.81
N SER A 40 25.73 -3.96 7.60
CA SER A 40 26.33 -4.18 6.29
C SER A 40 25.55 -5.17 5.45
N VAL A 41 24.71 -6.01 6.07
CA VAL A 41 23.86 -6.98 5.38
C VAL A 41 22.54 -6.33 5.01
N PHE A 42 22.28 -6.26 3.70
CA PHE A 42 20.99 -5.77 3.24
C PHE A 42 19.87 -6.78 3.55
N MET A 43 18.90 -6.37 4.35
CA MET A 43 17.67 -7.12 4.60
C MET A 43 16.50 -6.39 3.94
N PRO A 44 15.71 -7.08 3.09
CA PRO A 44 14.57 -6.47 2.41
C PRO A 44 13.32 -6.33 3.29
N PHE A 45 13.38 -6.74 4.55
CA PHE A 45 12.29 -6.69 5.53
C PHE A 45 12.82 -6.38 6.93
N SER A 46 11.96 -5.95 7.83
CA SER A 46 12.26 -5.83 9.26
C SER A 46 12.08 -7.19 9.94
N PRO A 47 12.98 -7.59 10.84
CA PRO A 47 12.83 -8.85 11.58
C PRO A 47 11.57 -8.89 12.45
N ALA A 48 11.25 -7.76 13.11
CA ALA A 48 10.00 -7.58 13.84
C ALA A 48 9.64 -6.11 13.91
N ILE A 49 8.35 -5.83 14.03
CA ILE A 49 7.81 -4.50 14.32
C ILE A 49 6.92 -4.62 15.56
N LYS A 50 7.22 -3.82 16.57
CA LYS A 50 6.42 -3.68 17.77
C LYS A 50 5.49 -2.48 17.60
N VAL A 51 4.19 -2.73 17.69
CA VAL A 51 3.16 -1.69 17.71
C VAL A 51 3.08 -1.15 19.15
N LYS A 52 3.29 0.15 19.33
CA LYS A 52 3.24 0.83 20.64
C LYS A 52 1.86 1.43 20.92
N SER A 53 1.19 1.91 19.88
CA SER A 53 -0.15 2.52 19.93
C SER A 53 -0.81 2.49 18.55
N GLY A 54 -2.06 2.90 18.48
CA GLY A 54 -2.84 2.96 17.25
C GLY A 54 -3.83 1.79 17.09
N LYS A 55 -4.58 1.81 15.99
CA LYS A 55 -5.56 0.78 15.62
C LYS A 55 -5.06 -0.03 14.43
N LEU A 56 -5.31 -1.32 14.47
CA LEU A 56 -5.03 -2.19 13.32
C LEU A 56 -5.98 -1.89 12.17
N LEU A 57 -5.42 -1.74 11.00
CA LEU A 57 -6.11 -1.65 9.73
C LEU A 57 -5.77 -2.90 8.90
N TRP A 58 -6.76 -3.75 8.69
CA TRP A 58 -6.64 -4.94 7.86
C TRP A 58 -7.20 -4.66 6.48
N LEU A 59 -6.36 -4.78 5.46
CA LEU A 59 -6.82 -4.74 4.08
C LEU A 59 -7.23 -6.15 3.63
N ALA A 60 -8.20 -6.23 2.75
CA ALA A 60 -8.49 -7.48 2.05
C ALA A 60 -7.29 -7.89 1.19
N GLY A 61 -7.24 -9.16 0.78
CA GLY A 61 -6.31 -9.61 -0.24
C GLY A 61 -6.52 -8.83 -1.54
N GLY A 62 -5.48 -8.13 -1.99
CA GLY A 62 -5.47 -7.40 -3.25
C GLY A 62 -5.00 -8.30 -4.39
N THR A 63 -5.60 -8.14 -5.56
CA THR A 63 -5.21 -8.83 -6.81
C THR A 63 -4.94 -7.79 -7.88
N ALA A 64 -4.54 -8.23 -9.08
CA ALA A 64 -4.40 -7.31 -10.21
C ALA A 64 -5.74 -6.89 -10.83
N LEU A 65 -6.87 -7.47 -10.40
CA LEU A 65 -8.20 -6.98 -10.76
C LEU A 65 -8.47 -5.63 -10.09
N PRO A 66 -9.28 -4.75 -10.67
CA PRO A 66 -9.76 -3.55 -9.99
C PRO A 66 -10.41 -3.90 -8.65
N VAL A 67 -10.28 -3.02 -7.64
CA VAL A 67 -10.87 -3.27 -6.30
C VAL A 67 -12.38 -3.52 -6.40
N TYR A 68 -13.06 -2.80 -7.27
CA TYR A 68 -14.48 -3.00 -7.57
C TYR A 68 -14.63 -3.61 -8.95
N HIS A 69 -15.11 -4.82 -9.03
CA HIS A 69 -15.35 -5.57 -10.25
C HIS A 69 -16.58 -6.47 -10.10
N ASP A 70 -17.04 -7.06 -11.22
CA ASP A 70 -18.24 -7.91 -11.21
C ASP A 70 -17.98 -9.25 -10.51
N HIS A 71 -18.99 -9.74 -9.81
CA HIS A 71 -19.06 -11.09 -9.27
C HIS A 71 -20.33 -11.80 -9.76
N PRO A 72 -20.24 -12.99 -10.36
CA PRO A 72 -19.00 -13.70 -10.71
C PRO A 72 -18.14 -12.92 -11.72
N HIS A 73 -16.83 -13.17 -11.70
CA HIS A 73 -15.88 -12.46 -12.55
C HIS A 73 -16.23 -12.64 -14.04
N LYS A 74 -16.20 -11.53 -14.79
CA LYS A 74 -16.32 -11.57 -16.24
C LYS A 74 -14.99 -11.99 -16.86
N ARG A 75 -15.02 -12.98 -17.75
CA ARG A 75 -13.82 -13.55 -18.37
C ARG A 75 -12.95 -12.51 -19.07
N GLU A 76 -13.57 -11.53 -19.73
CA GLU A 76 -12.87 -10.42 -20.40
C GLU A 76 -12.03 -9.61 -19.40
N GLN A 77 -12.57 -9.31 -18.22
CA GLN A 77 -11.85 -8.59 -17.16
C GLN A 77 -10.71 -9.43 -16.62
N VAL A 78 -10.94 -10.72 -16.38
CA VAL A 78 -9.90 -11.65 -15.93
C VAL A 78 -8.71 -11.60 -16.89
N LEU A 79 -8.95 -11.80 -18.18
CA LEU A 79 -7.89 -11.82 -19.21
C LEU A 79 -7.21 -10.46 -19.41
N GLN A 80 -7.93 -9.37 -19.19
CA GLN A 80 -7.38 -8.01 -19.32
C GLN A 80 -6.37 -7.69 -18.21
N TYR A 81 -6.66 -8.09 -16.98
CA TYR A 81 -5.88 -7.68 -15.80
C TYR A 81 -4.93 -8.76 -15.30
N LEU A 82 -5.31 -10.03 -15.38
CA LEU A 82 -4.52 -11.16 -14.91
C LEU A 82 -3.63 -11.71 -16.04
N THR A 83 -2.72 -10.87 -16.52
CA THR A 83 -1.76 -11.25 -17.57
C THR A 83 -0.75 -12.28 -17.06
N ASN A 84 -0.11 -13.04 -17.95
CA ASN A 84 0.94 -14.01 -17.57
C ASN A 84 2.29 -13.32 -17.26
N ASP A 85 2.23 -12.20 -16.54
CA ASP A 85 3.36 -11.40 -16.09
C ASP A 85 3.22 -11.11 -14.59
N LEU A 86 4.06 -11.78 -13.79
CA LEU A 86 4.04 -11.66 -12.34
C LEU A 86 4.30 -10.23 -11.87
N GLU A 87 5.27 -9.54 -12.45
CA GLU A 87 5.58 -8.17 -12.03
C GLU A 87 4.46 -7.20 -12.38
N ALA A 88 3.85 -7.33 -13.54
CA ALA A 88 2.71 -6.52 -13.92
C ALA A 88 1.51 -6.74 -12.98
N GLN A 89 1.24 -8.00 -12.60
CA GLN A 89 0.20 -8.29 -11.61
C GLN A 89 0.53 -7.69 -10.25
N ILE A 90 1.78 -7.83 -9.75
CA ILE A 90 2.19 -7.26 -8.47
C ILE A 90 2.03 -5.73 -8.48
N ARG A 91 2.46 -5.04 -9.53
CA ARG A 91 2.33 -3.58 -9.63
C ARG A 91 0.88 -3.13 -9.55
N ARG A 92 -0.01 -3.72 -10.34
CA ARG A 92 -1.45 -3.39 -10.28
C ARG A 92 -2.05 -3.66 -8.90
N THR A 93 -1.68 -4.79 -8.29
CA THR A 93 -2.10 -5.14 -6.93
C THR A 93 -1.64 -4.08 -5.91
N MET A 94 -0.36 -3.71 -5.96
CA MET A 94 0.21 -2.71 -5.04
C MET A 94 -0.38 -1.32 -5.26
N ASP A 95 -0.63 -0.93 -6.51
CA ASP A 95 -1.29 0.36 -6.81
C ASP A 95 -2.68 0.42 -6.15
N GLY A 96 -3.49 -0.64 -6.27
CA GLY A 96 -4.79 -0.72 -5.58
C GLY A 96 -4.67 -0.71 -4.05
N ILE A 97 -3.65 -1.36 -3.49
CA ILE A 97 -3.35 -1.33 -2.06
C ILE A 97 -2.98 0.10 -1.61
N MET A 98 -2.17 0.81 -2.39
CA MET A 98 -1.79 2.20 -2.07
C MET A 98 -3.01 3.13 -2.08
N GLU A 99 -3.93 2.97 -3.03
CA GLU A 99 -5.20 3.70 -3.07
C GLU A 99 -6.07 3.40 -1.85
N THR A 100 -6.15 2.13 -1.44
CA THR A 100 -6.92 1.71 -0.26
C THR A 100 -6.32 2.27 1.04
N LEU A 101 -5.00 2.23 1.20
CA LEU A 101 -4.31 2.87 2.33
C LEU A 101 -4.63 4.36 2.39
N LYS A 102 -4.52 5.05 1.25
CA LYS A 102 -4.83 6.48 1.15
C LYS A 102 -6.29 6.78 1.53
N ALA A 103 -7.24 5.95 1.11
CA ALA A 103 -8.65 6.09 1.46
C ALA A 103 -8.90 5.94 2.97
N ALA A 104 -8.06 5.16 3.65
CA ALA A 104 -8.07 4.98 5.10
C ALA A 104 -7.22 6.03 5.85
N ASN A 105 -6.77 7.10 5.19
CA ASN A 105 -5.80 8.08 5.73
C ASN A 105 -4.51 7.43 6.25
N ALA A 106 -4.13 6.30 5.68
CA ALA A 106 -2.89 5.59 5.95
C ALA A 106 -1.87 5.80 4.81
N SER A 107 -0.65 5.43 5.08
CA SER A 107 0.48 5.51 4.14
C SER A 107 1.32 4.24 4.20
N PRO A 108 2.25 4.02 3.27
CA PRO A 108 3.18 2.90 3.37
C PRO A 108 3.98 2.83 4.68
N LYS A 109 4.21 3.96 5.36
CA LYS A 109 4.90 3.99 6.67
C LYS A 109 4.14 3.29 7.78
N ASP A 110 2.82 3.18 7.64
CA ASP A 110 1.93 2.60 8.64
C ASP A 110 1.83 1.08 8.51
N VAL A 111 2.36 0.53 7.42
CA VAL A 111 2.30 -0.90 7.14
C VAL A 111 3.24 -1.66 8.07
N VAL A 112 2.70 -2.63 8.79
CA VAL A 112 3.45 -3.49 9.72
C VAL A 112 3.75 -4.84 9.12
N HIS A 113 2.87 -5.36 8.25
CA HIS A 113 3.07 -6.66 7.63
C HIS A 113 2.53 -6.73 6.22
N VAL A 114 3.22 -7.47 5.36
CA VAL A 114 2.83 -7.80 3.99
C VAL A 114 2.86 -9.32 3.81
N PHE A 115 1.71 -9.91 3.46
CA PHE A 115 1.61 -11.27 2.98
C PHE A 115 1.64 -11.27 1.45
N ILE A 116 2.46 -12.11 0.85
CA ILE A 116 2.58 -12.29 -0.59
C ILE A 116 2.32 -13.76 -0.90
N PHE A 117 1.16 -14.06 -1.47
CA PHE A 117 0.78 -15.39 -1.92
C PHE A 117 1.03 -15.48 -3.42
N ARG A 118 1.72 -16.52 -3.89
CA ARG A 118 2.04 -16.70 -5.32
C ARG A 118 1.63 -18.08 -5.80
N THR A 119 0.99 -18.13 -6.95
CA THR A 119 0.76 -19.39 -7.67
C THR A 119 1.86 -19.64 -8.70
N ARG A 120 1.97 -20.87 -9.19
CA ARG A 120 2.88 -21.27 -10.29
C ARG A 120 4.33 -20.73 -10.09
N PRO A 121 4.96 -20.98 -8.93
CA PRO A 121 6.26 -20.41 -8.64
C PRO A 121 7.32 -20.90 -9.61
N ARG A 122 8.15 -19.99 -10.10
CA ARG A 122 9.33 -20.26 -10.93
C ARG A 122 10.58 -19.89 -10.15
N ALA A 123 11.73 -20.38 -10.58
CA ALA A 123 13.01 -19.97 -9.99
C ALA A 123 13.18 -18.44 -10.07
N GLY A 124 13.55 -17.85 -8.95
CA GLY A 124 13.73 -16.38 -8.82
C GLY A 124 12.47 -15.57 -8.57
N ASP A 125 11.26 -16.13 -8.61
CA ASP A 125 10.01 -15.39 -8.39
C ASP A 125 9.91 -14.76 -7.00
N ILE A 126 10.47 -15.42 -5.98
CA ILE A 126 10.52 -14.83 -4.62
C ILE A 126 11.28 -13.50 -4.65
N GLY A 127 12.46 -13.48 -5.24
CA GLY A 127 13.29 -12.28 -5.33
C GLY A 127 12.62 -11.18 -6.15
N ARG A 128 12.04 -11.52 -7.31
CA ARG A 128 11.33 -10.57 -8.16
C ARG A 128 10.11 -9.99 -7.46
N ALA A 129 9.27 -10.83 -6.88
CA ALA A 129 8.08 -10.37 -6.14
C ALA A 129 8.48 -9.45 -4.97
N SER A 130 9.45 -9.84 -4.17
CA SER A 130 9.94 -9.03 -3.06
C SER A 130 10.52 -7.70 -3.52
N ALA A 131 11.28 -7.69 -4.62
CA ALA A 131 11.87 -6.46 -5.16
C ALA A 131 10.80 -5.45 -5.61
N VAL A 132 9.78 -5.93 -6.34
CA VAL A 132 8.67 -5.06 -6.78
C VAL A 132 7.88 -4.54 -5.59
N VAL A 133 7.48 -5.39 -4.65
CA VAL A 133 6.75 -4.98 -3.45
C VAL A 133 7.55 -3.95 -2.64
N ASN A 134 8.85 -4.22 -2.41
CA ASN A 134 9.71 -3.31 -1.64
C ASN A 134 9.89 -1.95 -2.32
N SER A 135 9.78 -1.86 -3.64
CA SER A 135 9.88 -0.58 -4.35
C SER A 135 8.78 0.42 -3.94
N TYR A 136 7.64 -0.04 -3.44
CA TYR A 136 6.56 0.81 -2.93
C TYR A 136 6.83 1.37 -1.53
N PHE A 137 7.69 0.72 -0.75
CA PHE A 137 8.07 1.14 0.59
C PHE A 137 9.38 1.95 0.61
N ALA A 138 10.25 1.74 -0.36
CA ALA A 138 11.56 2.38 -0.44
C ALA A 138 11.54 3.92 -0.38
N PRO A 139 10.61 4.64 -1.06
CA PRO A 139 10.51 6.09 -0.96
C PRO A 139 10.24 6.61 0.46
N TYR A 140 9.71 5.76 1.31
CA TYR A 140 9.37 6.07 2.69
C TYR A 140 10.43 5.64 3.69
N ASN A 141 11.55 5.08 3.21
CA ASN A 141 12.58 4.46 4.05
C ASN A 141 11.98 3.47 5.04
N HIS A 142 10.98 2.70 4.61
CA HIS A 142 10.24 1.76 5.44
C HIS A 142 10.40 0.33 4.92
N LYS A 143 10.47 -0.62 5.84
CA LYS A 143 10.58 -2.05 5.54
C LYS A 143 9.63 -2.81 6.47
N PRO A 144 8.42 -3.13 6.01
CA PRO A 144 7.50 -3.94 6.80
C PRO A 144 8.06 -5.35 7.03
N THR A 145 7.52 -6.05 8.01
CA THR A 145 7.70 -7.50 8.08
C THR A 145 7.03 -8.13 6.87
N THR A 146 7.58 -9.22 6.35
CA THR A 146 7.05 -9.82 5.12
C THR A 146 7.02 -11.34 5.21
N THR A 147 5.92 -11.93 4.77
CA THR A 147 5.79 -13.37 4.53
C THR A 147 5.49 -13.60 3.05
N ASN A 148 6.35 -14.37 2.38
CA ASN A 148 6.20 -14.66 0.96
C ASN A 148 6.14 -16.19 0.78
N MET A 149 5.01 -16.69 0.27
CA MET A 149 4.77 -18.13 0.15
C MET A 149 4.18 -18.50 -1.21
N ALA A 150 4.40 -19.75 -1.61
CA ALA A 150 3.71 -20.36 -2.74
C ALA A 150 2.44 -21.05 -2.24
N VAL A 151 1.36 -20.87 -2.97
CA VAL A 151 0.07 -21.52 -2.75
C VAL A 151 -0.33 -22.32 -3.99
N LEU A 152 -1.23 -23.27 -3.81
CA LEU A 152 -1.67 -24.14 -4.90
C LEU A 152 -2.48 -23.36 -5.94
N GLU A 153 -3.44 -22.55 -5.47
CA GLU A 153 -4.36 -21.78 -6.31
C GLU A 153 -4.76 -20.47 -5.60
N LEU A 154 -5.26 -19.55 -6.37
CA LEU A 154 -5.92 -18.31 -5.94
C LEU A 154 -7.29 -18.23 -6.62
N GLY A 155 -7.98 -17.08 -6.52
CA GLY A 155 -9.35 -16.93 -6.99
C GLY A 155 -9.58 -17.21 -8.49
N GLU A 156 -8.57 -16.96 -9.31
CA GLU A 156 -8.63 -17.21 -10.76
C GLU A 156 -7.43 -18.00 -11.25
N PRO A 157 -7.59 -18.86 -12.29
CA PRO A 157 -6.49 -19.64 -12.84
C PRO A 157 -5.30 -18.81 -13.36
N GLU A 158 -5.54 -17.59 -13.83
CA GLU A 158 -4.52 -16.66 -14.31
C GLU A 158 -3.91 -15.81 -13.21
N GLN A 159 -4.44 -15.86 -11.99
CA GLN A 159 -3.94 -15.09 -10.86
C GLN A 159 -2.60 -15.66 -10.39
N LEU A 160 -1.55 -14.87 -10.53
CA LEU A 160 -0.18 -15.25 -10.16
C LEU A 160 0.18 -14.79 -8.76
N VAL A 161 -0.53 -13.78 -8.23
CA VAL A 161 -0.24 -13.17 -6.94
C VAL A 161 -1.50 -12.65 -6.27
N GLU A 162 -1.51 -12.72 -4.95
CA GLU A 162 -2.40 -11.99 -4.07
C GLU A 162 -1.56 -11.39 -2.94
N ILE A 163 -1.83 -10.15 -2.57
CA ILE A 163 -1.09 -9.45 -1.53
C ILE A 163 -2.06 -8.90 -0.50
N GLN A 164 -1.82 -9.25 0.76
CA GLN A 164 -2.57 -8.69 1.89
C GLN A 164 -1.64 -7.82 2.74
N VAL A 165 -2.17 -6.70 3.21
CA VAL A 165 -1.43 -5.74 4.02
C VAL A 165 -2.14 -5.54 5.35
N VAL A 166 -1.34 -5.45 6.40
CA VAL A 166 -1.78 -5.01 7.73
C VAL A 166 -1.03 -3.72 8.07
N ALA A 167 -1.76 -2.70 8.47
CA ALA A 167 -1.21 -1.40 8.86
C ALA A 167 -1.68 -1.01 10.27
N VAL A 168 -1.04 0.01 10.84
CA VAL A 168 -1.45 0.64 12.10
C VAL A 168 -1.67 2.11 11.84
N VAL A 169 -2.87 2.59 12.16
CA VAL A 169 -3.27 3.98 11.96
C VAL A 169 -3.52 4.66 13.30
N ASP A 170 -3.32 5.97 13.34
CA ASP A 170 -3.75 6.80 14.46
C ASP A 170 -5.28 6.91 14.51
N ASN A 171 -5.81 7.29 15.65
CA ASN A 171 -7.25 7.48 15.85
C ASN A 171 -7.78 8.72 15.13
#